data_1c938803fc9cf2488a7860c248854000
#
_entry.id   1c938803fc9cf2488a7860c248854000
#
_cell.length_a   1.000
_cell.length_b   1.000
_cell.length_c   1.000
_cell.angle_alpha   90.00
_cell.angle_beta   90.00
_cell.angle_gamma   90.00
#
_symmetry.space_group_name_H-M   'P 1'
#
loop_
_entity.id
_entity.type
_entity.pdbx_description
1 polymer ?
#
loop_
_entity_poly.entity_id
_entity_poly.type
_entity_poly.pdbx_seq_one_letter_code
_entity_poly.pdbx_strand_id
1 'polypeptide(L)'
;GYFIEVTKKNADKLNNNEKFILVQNTINVSRYQTKELRDISLEIENSDSESIVLEMEMYKELCEKITKETENLNSVSKKIAFLDVICNFANLSESRGYTRPKISKEKIIDIVNGRHPVVEESLKKDGDDFTPNDCLMTSENNIWIMTGPNMAGKSTFLRQTAVIILLNQIGCYVPADKSTLGIFDKIFTRIGASDDLSLGLSTFMTEMVETSRIINEASESSLVILDELGRGTSSEDGFAIAFSVLEYIAIKIKCITLFATHYK
;
A
#
# COMPACT_ATOMS: atom_id res chain seq x y z
N GLY A 1 26.96 -9.79 44.66
CA GLY A 1 28.36 -10.07 45.01
C GLY A 1 28.62 -11.57 45.26
N TYR A 2 29.85 -11.96 45.20
CA TYR A 2 30.30 -13.34 45.41
C TYR A 2 30.57 -13.60 46.87
N PHE A 3 30.19 -14.79 47.38
CA PHE A 3 30.33 -15.18 48.80
C PHE A 3 30.82 -16.60 48.91
N ILE A 4 31.54 -16.87 50.00
CA ILE A 4 31.88 -18.23 50.44
C ILE A 4 30.76 -18.69 51.37
N GLU A 5 29.96 -19.64 50.92
CA GLU A 5 28.85 -20.17 51.71
C GLU A 5 29.27 -21.41 52.49
N VAL A 6 29.04 -21.39 53.79
CA VAL A 6 29.46 -22.48 54.73
C VAL A 6 28.26 -22.82 55.58
N THR A 7 28.06 -24.12 55.80
CA THR A 7 27.03 -24.60 56.71
C THR A 7 27.33 -24.17 58.14
N LYS A 8 26.30 -23.95 58.95
CA LYS A 8 26.48 -23.53 60.38
C LYS A 8 27.42 -24.43 61.21
N LYS A 9 27.42 -25.74 60.94
CA LYS A 9 28.28 -26.70 61.60
C LYS A 9 29.78 -26.42 61.39
N ASN A 10 30.15 -25.78 60.31
CA ASN A 10 31.52 -25.45 59.95
C ASN A 10 31.84 -23.92 60.08
N ALA A 11 30.88 -23.12 60.42
CA ALA A 11 31.05 -21.66 60.52
C ALA A 11 32.02 -21.29 61.66
N ASP A 12 32.03 -22.04 62.75
CA ASP A 12 32.92 -21.78 63.87
C ASP A 12 34.43 -21.89 63.53
N LYS A 13 34.76 -22.66 62.49
CA LYS A 13 36.11 -22.78 61.97
C LYS A 13 36.62 -21.52 61.28
N LEU A 14 35.69 -20.72 60.70
CA LEU A 14 36.01 -19.51 60.00
C LEU A 14 35.85 -18.26 60.86
N ASN A 15 35.00 -18.31 61.89
CA ASN A 15 34.77 -17.17 62.79
C ASN A 15 36.06 -16.77 63.58
N ASN A 16 36.98 -17.66 63.73
CA ASN A 16 38.27 -17.40 64.41
C ASN A 16 39.40 -17.01 63.45
N ASN A 17 39.12 -16.81 62.22
CA ASN A 17 40.10 -16.42 61.18
C ASN A 17 39.82 -15.05 60.63
N GLU A 18 40.65 -14.07 60.91
CA GLU A 18 40.54 -12.68 60.53
C GLU A 18 40.43 -12.41 58.96
N LYS A 19 40.85 -13.42 58.20
CA LYS A 19 40.71 -13.33 56.70
C LYS A 19 39.29 -13.44 56.22
N PHE A 20 38.35 -14.00 57.00
CA PHE A 20 36.98 -14.25 56.65
C PHE A 20 36.05 -13.27 57.36
N ILE A 21 35.44 -12.37 56.62
CA ILE A 21 34.47 -11.40 57.12
C ILE A 21 33.09 -11.98 56.95
N LEU A 22 32.34 -12.15 58.06
CA LEU A 22 30.95 -12.59 58.00
C LEU A 22 30.07 -11.46 57.38
N VAL A 23 29.44 -11.75 56.25
CA VAL A 23 28.60 -10.78 55.55
C VAL A 23 27.11 -11.03 55.82
N GLN A 24 26.70 -12.31 55.88
CA GLN A 24 25.31 -12.66 56.11
C GLN A 24 25.20 -13.97 56.87
N ASN A 25 24.26 -14.04 57.81
CA ASN A 25 23.95 -15.22 58.57
C ASN A 25 22.49 -15.61 58.39
N THR A 26 22.24 -16.77 57.81
CA THR A 26 20.89 -17.34 57.61
C THR A 26 20.64 -18.50 58.56
N ILE A 27 19.44 -19.08 58.49
CA ILE A 27 19.07 -20.21 59.37
C ILE A 27 19.99 -21.42 59.16
N ASN A 28 20.42 -21.72 57.93
CA ASN A 28 21.14 -22.93 57.58
C ASN A 28 22.62 -22.70 57.21
N VAL A 29 22.97 -21.49 56.75
CA VAL A 29 24.31 -21.19 56.24
C VAL A 29 24.78 -19.82 56.69
N SER A 30 26.10 -19.65 56.78
CA SER A 30 26.78 -18.37 56.98
C SER A 30 27.60 -18.06 55.73
N ARG A 31 27.54 -16.80 55.30
CA ARG A 31 28.22 -16.31 54.10
C ARG A 31 29.36 -15.40 54.53
N TYR A 32 30.51 -15.72 54.03
CA TYR A 32 31.75 -14.99 54.31
C TYR A 32 32.32 -14.40 53.04
N GLN A 33 33.11 -13.35 53.23
CA GLN A 33 33.86 -12.71 52.14
C GLN A 33 35.29 -12.50 52.60
N THR A 34 36.25 -12.74 51.72
CA THR A 34 37.65 -12.32 51.94
C THR A 34 37.88 -10.97 51.26
N LYS A 35 38.93 -10.26 51.64
CA LYS A 35 39.31 -9.01 50.97
C LYS A 35 39.54 -9.24 49.48
N GLU A 36 40.27 -10.29 49.12
CA GLU A 36 40.52 -10.64 47.69
C GLU A 36 39.23 -10.95 46.93
N LEU A 37 38.29 -11.72 47.52
CA LEU A 37 37.02 -12.01 46.89
C LEU A 37 36.16 -10.76 46.70
N ARG A 38 36.21 -9.83 47.62
CA ARG A 38 35.54 -8.55 47.55
C ARG A 38 36.12 -7.69 46.43
N ASP A 39 37.45 -7.60 46.34
CA ASP A 39 38.12 -6.82 45.31
C ASP A 39 37.82 -7.37 43.92
N ILE A 40 37.87 -8.70 43.73
CA ILE A 40 37.47 -9.35 42.46
C ILE A 40 36.00 -9.13 42.16
N SER A 41 35.08 -9.20 43.13
CA SER A 41 33.66 -8.93 42.92
C SER A 41 33.41 -7.52 42.42
N LEU A 42 34.11 -6.53 43.01
CA LEU A 42 34.02 -5.13 42.57
C LEU A 42 34.60 -4.92 41.18
N GLU A 43 35.70 -5.63 40.88
CA GLU A 43 36.31 -5.56 39.54
C GLU A 43 35.39 -6.11 38.45
N ILE A 44 34.70 -7.26 38.73
CA ILE A 44 33.70 -7.81 37.82
C ILE A 44 32.51 -6.87 37.62
N GLU A 45 31.95 -6.33 38.72
CA GLU A 45 30.82 -5.39 38.66
C GLU A 45 31.17 -4.10 37.91
N ASN A 46 32.37 -3.57 38.10
CA ASN A 46 32.88 -2.39 37.39
C ASN A 46 33.09 -2.70 35.88
N SER A 47 33.66 -3.88 35.57
CA SER A 47 33.92 -4.33 34.21
C SER A 47 32.61 -4.44 33.42
N ASP A 48 31.55 -4.98 34.00
CA ASP A 48 30.23 -5.06 33.38
C ASP A 48 29.65 -3.65 33.09
N SER A 49 29.82 -2.74 34.05
CA SER A 49 29.35 -1.36 33.89
C SER A 49 30.15 -0.59 32.82
N GLU A 50 31.48 -0.75 32.81
CA GLU A 50 32.35 -0.13 31.80
C GLU A 50 32.09 -0.67 30.39
N SER A 51 31.79 -1.97 30.27
CA SER A 51 31.44 -2.61 29.02
C SER A 51 30.17 -1.97 28.41
N ILE A 52 29.13 -1.76 29.23
CA ILE A 52 27.88 -1.12 28.79
C ILE A 52 28.13 0.33 28.31
N VAL A 53 28.95 1.07 29.04
CA VAL A 53 29.31 2.44 28.65
C VAL A 53 30.02 2.47 27.30
N LEU A 54 31.02 1.58 27.14
CA LEU A 54 31.77 1.48 25.90
C LEU A 54 30.88 1.06 24.71
N GLU A 55 29.98 0.12 24.91
CA GLU A 55 29.01 -0.28 23.91
C GLU A 55 28.11 0.90 23.47
N MET A 56 27.64 1.70 24.42
CA MET A 56 26.84 2.90 24.12
C MET A 56 27.63 3.94 23.34
N GLU A 57 28.89 4.16 23.66
CA GLU A 57 29.78 5.09 22.93
C GLU A 57 30.00 4.60 21.49
N MET A 58 30.33 3.34 21.30
CA MET A 58 30.52 2.73 19.98
C MET A 58 29.23 2.79 19.14
N TYR A 59 28.08 2.51 19.78
CA TYR A 59 26.78 2.63 19.11
C TYR A 59 26.50 4.06 18.65
N LYS A 60 26.78 5.05 19.50
CA LYS A 60 26.61 6.47 19.18
C LYS A 60 27.51 6.89 18.00
N GLU A 61 28.79 6.49 18.04
CA GLU A 61 29.70 6.76 16.91
C GLU A 61 29.22 6.13 15.60
N LEU A 62 28.69 4.92 15.64
CA LEU A 62 28.14 4.25 14.47
C LEU A 62 26.92 5.01 13.94
N CYS A 63 26.01 5.42 14.82
CA CYS A 63 24.85 6.21 14.44
C CYS A 63 25.26 7.54 13.78
N GLU A 64 26.26 8.23 14.33
CA GLU A 64 26.78 9.48 13.77
C GLU A 64 27.40 9.28 12.38
N LYS A 65 28.14 8.18 12.16
CA LYS A 65 28.70 7.84 10.84
C LYS A 65 27.60 7.58 9.82
N ILE A 66 26.56 6.81 10.18
CA ILE A 66 25.43 6.54 9.30
C ILE A 66 24.65 7.82 9.00
N THR A 67 24.43 8.67 10.01
CA THR A 67 23.70 9.93 9.85
C THR A 67 24.40 10.88 8.87
N LYS A 68 25.72 10.93 8.87
CA LYS A 68 26.49 11.72 7.91
C LYS A 68 26.31 11.26 6.45
N GLU A 69 26.04 9.97 6.24
CA GLU A 69 25.81 9.40 4.91
C GLU A 69 24.32 9.34 4.52
N THR A 70 23.41 9.89 5.31
CA THR A 70 21.95 9.77 5.10
C THR A 70 21.52 10.24 3.70
N GLU A 71 22.06 11.35 3.21
CA GLU A 71 21.72 11.85 1.87
C GLU A 71 22.17 10.90 0.75
N ASN A 72 23.39 10.36 0.87
CA ASN A 72 23.92 9.38 -0.08
C ASN A 72 23.11 8.08 -0.07
N LEU A 73 22.81 7.56 1.11
CA LEU A 73 22.00 6.35 1.29
C LEU A 73 20.59 6.52 0.72
N ASN A 74 19.95 7.65 0.99
CA ASN A 74 18.62 7.96 0.44
C ASN A 74 18.66 8.12 -1.09
N SER A 75 19.70 8.74 -1.64
CA SER A 75 19.88 8.87 -3.08
C SER A 75 20.04 7.50 -3.76
N VAL A 76 20.88 6.65 -3.20
CA VAL A 76 21.09 5.28 -3.71
C VAL A 76 19.81 4.45 -3.60
N SER A 77 19.13 4.51 -2.45
CA SER A 77 17.85 3.81 -2.24
C SER A 77 16.80 4.19 -3.29
N LYS A 78 16.64 5.49 -3.57
CA LYS A 78 15.70 5.96 -4.61
C LYS A 78 16.07 5.45 -6.00
N LYS A 79 17.35 5.40 -6.35
CA LYS A 79 17.80 4.89 -7.65
C LYS A 79 17.56 3.40 -7.78
N ILE A 80 17.82 2.63 -6.73
CA ILE A 80 17.56 1.19 -6.71
C ILE A 80 16.05 0.92 -6.81
N ALA A 81 15.22 1.63 -6.04
CA ALA A 81 13.76 1.50 -6.10
C ALA A 81 13.21 1.82 -7.50
N PHE A 82 13.72 2.87 -8.15
CA PHE A 82 13.34 3.20 -9.52
C PHE A 82 13.73 2.09 -10.51
N LEU A 83 14.94 1.57 -10.40
CA LEU A 83 15.41 0.47 -11.25
C LEU A 83 14.59 -0.80 -11.03
N ASP A 84 14.27 -1.13 -9.79
CA ASP A 84 13.43 -2.29 -9.43
C ASP A 84 12.05 -2.20 -10.09
N VAL A 85 11.39 -1.04 -10.00
CA VAL A 85 10.08 -0.81 -10.65
C VAL A 85 10.17 -0.98 -12.16
N ILE A 86 11.19 -0.40 -12.82
CA ILE A 86 11.36 -0.52 -14.27
C ILE A 86 11.61 -1.96 -14.69
N CYS A 87 12.44 -2.69 -13.97
CA CYS A 87 12.70 -4.10 -14.24
C CYS A 87 11.43 -4.94 -14.10
N ASN A 88 10.62 -4.67 -13.06
CA ASN A 88 9.34 -5.35 -12.87
C ASN A 88 8.34 -5.03 -13.99
N PHE A 89 8.25 -3.77 -14.44
CA PHE A 89 7.40 -3.41 -15.57
C PHE A 89 7.86 -4.08 -16.87
N ALA A 90 9.17 -4.16 -17.13
CA ALA A 90 9.71 -4.85 -18.29
C ALA A 90 9.36 -6.36 -18.27
N ASN A 91 9.61 -7.03 -17.16
CA ASN A 91 9.28 -8.45 -16.98
C ASN A 91 7.78 -8.73 -17.13
N LEU A 92 6.94 -7.88 -16.53
CA LEU A 92 5.49 -7.98 -16.65
C LEU A 92 5.05 -7.82 -18.11
N SER A 93 5.59 -6.82 -18.79
CA SER A 93 5.23 -6.51 -20.17
C SER A 93 5.62 -7.63 -21.12
N GLU A 94 6.82 -8.19 -20.97
CA GLU A 94 7.31 -9.31 -21.78
C GLU A 94 6.50 -10.58 -21.52
N SER A 95 6.33 -10.95 -20.25
CA SER A 95 5.64 -12.20 -19.88
C SER A 95 4.15 -12.21 -20.24
N ARG A 96 3.50 -11.04 -20.31
CA ARG A 96 2.08 -10.91 -20.58
C ARG A 96 1.72 -10.33 -21.94
N GLY A 97 2.71 -10.06 -22.78
CA GLY A 97 2.50 -9.50 -24.10
C GLY A 97 1.84 -8.12 -24.06
N TYR A 98 2.31 -7.24 -23.16
CA TYR A 98 1.84 -5.85 -23.12
C TYR A 98 2.55 -5.02 -24.16
N THR A 99 1.88 -4.02 -24.70
CA THR A 99 2.42 -3.16 -25.75
C THR A 99 2.68 -1.74 -25.24
N ARG A 100 3.64 -1.06 -25.86
CA ARG A 100 3.98 0.32 -25.55
C ARG A 100 2.88 1.27 -26.04
N PRO A 101 2.19 2.01 -25.15
CA PRO A 101 1.19 2.98 -25.57
C PRO A 101 1.83 4.21 -26.23
N LYS A 102 1.11 4.85 -27.15
CA LYS A 102 1.42 6.20 -27.61
C LYS A 102 0.79 7.20 -26.65
N ILE A 103 1.58 8.15 -26.15
CA ILE A 103 1.09 9.23 -25.30
C ILE A 103 0.66 10.39 -26.19
N SER A 104 -0.58 10.85 -26.03
CA SER A 104 -1.12 12.02 -26.72
C SER A 104 -1.25 13.20 -25.76
N LYS A 105 -1.12 14.41 -26.30
CA LYS A 105 -1.48 15.65 -25.60
C LYS A 105 -2.98 15.94 -25.66
N GLU A 106 -3.69 15.28 -26.57
CA GLU A 106 -5.14 15.39 -26.73
C GLU A 106 -5.87 14.49 -25.74
N LYS A 107 -7.11 14.83 -25.42
CA LYS A 107 -8.00 13.98 -24.63
C LYS A 107 -8.51 12.84 -25.51
N ILE A 108 -7.84 11.73 -25.47
CA ILE A 108 -8.16 10.56 -26.28
C ILE A 108 -7.93 9.28 -25.47
N ILE A 109 -8.82 8.33 -25.66
CA ILE A 109 -8.67 6.93 -25.30
C ILE A 109 -8.90 6.14 -26.59
N ASP A 110 -7.84 5.64 -27.19
CA ASP A 110 -7.88 4.75 -28.35
C ASP A 110 -7.17 3.45 -27.95
N ILE A 111 -7.94 2.42 -27.70
CA ILE A 111 -7.49 1.10 -27.26
C ILE A 111 -8.02 0.09 -28.26
N VAL A 112 -7.13 -0.72 -28.81
CA VAL A 112 -7.45 -1.83 -29.71
C VAL A 112 -7.14 -3.13 -29.00
N ASN A 113 -8.11 -4.04 -28.94
CA ASN A 113 -8.01 -5.33 -28.28
C ASN A 113 -7.53 -5.21 -26.82
N GLY A 114 -8.11 -4.29 -26.06
CA GLY A 114 -7.82 -4.13 -24.64
C GLY A 114 -8.24 -5.34 -23.83
N ARG A 115 -7.44 -5.69 -22.79
CA ARG A 115 -7.68 -6.84 -21.92
C ARG A 115 -7.64 -6.41 -20.46
N HIS A 116 -8.41 -7.08 -19.61
CA HIS A 116 -8.37 -6.83 -18.18
C HIS A 116 -7.31 -7.72 -17.52
N PRO A 117 -6.19 -7.18 -17.01
CA PRO A 117 -5.03 -8.00 -16.60
C PRO A 117 -5.33 -9.04 -15.54
N VAL A 118 -6.21 -8.73 -14.59
CA VAL A 118 -6.56 -9.65 -13.49
C VAL A 118 -7.57 -10.71 -13.95
N VAL A 119 -8.59 -10.29 -14.73
CA VAL A 119 -9.63 -11.22 -15.21
C VAL A 119 -9.05 -12.18 -16.25
N GLU A 120 -8.21 -11.68 -17.17
CA GLU A 120 -7.50 -12.49 -18.14
C GLU A 120 -6.67 -13.60 -17.46
N GLU A 121 -5.97 -13.26 -16.38
CA GLU A 121 -5.18 -14.24 -15.64
C GLU A 121 -6.04 -15.27 -14.91
N SER A 122 -7.16 -14.84 -14.35
CA SER A 122 -8.10 -15.78 -13.71
C SER A 122 -8.67 -16.76 -14.71
N LEU A 123 -9.15 -16.26 -15.86
CA LEU A 123 -9.71 -17.11 -16.91
C LEU A 123 -8.68 -18.12 -17.46
N LYS A 124 -7.44 -17.69 -17.69
CA LYS A 124 -6.37 -18.60 -18.13
C LYS A 124 -6.11 -19.75 -17.15
N LYS A 125 -6.27 -19.53 -15.85
CA LYS A 125 -6.14 -20.60 -14.83
C LYS A 125 -7.28 -21.63 -14.94
N ASP A 126 -8.45 -21.16 -15.34
CA ASP A 126 -9.64 -21.99 -15.53
C ASP A 126 -9.70 -22.62 -16.93
N GLY A 127 -8.74 -22.30 -17.81
CA GLY A 127 -8.66 -22.80 -19.19
C GLY A 127 -9.50 -22.01 -20.20
N ASP A 128 -9.99 -20.84 -19.81
CA ASP A 128 -10.80 -19.97 -20.65
C ASP A 128 -9.98 -18.76 -21.17
N ASP A 129 -10.42 -18.19 -22.32
CA ASP A 129 -9.83 -17.03 -22.92
C ASP A 129 -10.62 -15.76 -22.61
N PHE A 130 -9.90 -14.65 -22.38
CA PHE A 130 -10.50 -13.33 -22.24
C PHE A 130 -10.87 -12.77 -23.62
N THR A 131 -12.10 -12.27 -23.77
CA THR A 131 -12.52 -11.58 -25.00
C THR A 131 -12.04 -10.13 -24.98
N PRO A 132 -11.07 -9.74 -25.85
CA PRO A 132 -10.57 -8.36 -25.91
C PRO A 132 -11.64 -7.37 -26.35
N ASN A 133 -11.48 -6.11 -25.96
CA ASN A 133 -12.43 -5.05 -26.29
C ASN A 133 -11.73 -3.79 -26.77
N ASP A 134 -12.35 -3.11 -27.76
CA ASP A 134 -11.91 -1.81 -28.24
C ASP A 134 -12.58 -0.68 -27.46
N CYS A 135 -11.88 0.46 -27.35
CA CYS A 135 -12.42 1.67 -26.74
C CYS A 135 -11.87 2.89 -27.50
N LEU A 136 -12.74 3.66 -28.17
CA LEU A 136 -12.37 4.89 -28.85
C LEU A 136 -13.19 6.07 -28.32
N MET A 137 -12.59 6.91 -27.49
CA MET A 137 -13.21 8.13 -26.97
C MET A 137 -12.33 9.34 -27.26
N THR A 138 -12.95 10.44 -27.57
CA THR A 138 -12.30 11.72 -27.91
C THR A 138 -12.98 12.87 -27.18
N SER A 139 -12.46 14.09 -27.30
CA SER A 139 -13.13 15.28 -26.78
C SER A 139 -14.53 15.55 -27.39
N GLU A 140 -14.77 15.06 -28.60
CA GLU A 140 -16.08 15.20 -29.29
C GLU A 140 -17.05 14.08 -28.89
N ASN A 141 -16.54 12.90 -28.61
CA ASN A 141 -17.27 11.73 -28.13
C ASN A 141 -16.75 11.33 -26.74
N ASN A 142 -16.97 12.21 -25.78
CA ASN A 142 -16.39 12.10 -24.45
C ASN A 142 -17.25 11.33 -23.44
N ILE A 143 -18.47 10.93 -23.79
CA ILE A 143 -19.36 10.18 -22.90
C ILE A 143 -19.84 8.91 -23.58
N TRP A 144 -19.58 7.78 -22.95
CA TRP A 144 -20.17 6.50 -23.33
C TRP A 144 -21.16 6.02 -22.27
N ILE A 145 -22.39 5.77 -22.69
CA ILE A 145 -23.44 5.18 -21.88
C ILE A 145 -23.58 3.71 -22.30
N MET A 146 -23.28 2.82 -21.40
CA MET A 146 -23.37 1.38 -21.62
C MET A 146 -24.57 0.79 -20.89
N THR A 147 -25.48 0.19 -21.65
CA THR A 147 -26.65 -0.50 -21.12
C THR A 147 -26.56 -1.99 -21.41
N GLY A 148 -27.25 -2.81 -20.65
CA GLY A 148 -27.31 -4.25 -20.88
C GLY A 148 -27.54 -5.04 -19.57
N PRO A 149 -27.75 -6.35 -19.67
CA PRO A 149 -28.02 -7.19 -18.51
C PRO A 149 -26.82 -7.24 -17.55
N ASN A 150 -27.10 -7.60 -16.29
CA ASN A 150 -26.05 -7.88 -15.33
C ASN A 150 -25.22 -9.08 -15.82
N MET A 151 -23.94 -9.12 -15.45
CA MET A 151 -22.96 -10.14 -15.86
C MET A 151 -22.59 -10.12 -17.37
N ALA A 152 -23.03 -9.12 -18.14
CA ALA A 152 -22.64 -8.96 -19.55
C ALA A 152 -21.23 -8.35 -19.76
N GLY A 153 -20.45 -8.19 -18.70
CA GLY A 153 -19.08 -7.66 -18.79
C GLY A 153 -18.95 -6.14 -18.72
N LYS A 154 -20.04 -5.37 -18.51
CA LYS A 154 -19.99 -3.90 -18.41
C LYS A 154 -18.95 -3.41 -17.39
N SER A 155 -19.08 -3.84 -16.15
CA SER A 155 -18.16 -3.45 -15.08
C SER A 155 -16.72 -3.90 -15.34
N THR A 156 -16.53 -5.04 -16.00
CA THR A 156 -15.20 -5.54 -16.41
C THR A 156 -14.58 -4.62 -17.45
N PHE A 157 -15.36 -4.18 -18.45
CA PHE A 157 -14.90 -3.23 -19.45
C PHE A 157 -14.53 -1.86 -18.86
N LEU A 158 -15.34 -1.34 -17.93
CA LEU A 158 -15.04 -0.10 -17.22
C LEU A 158 -13.71 -0.18 -16.46
N ARG A 159 -13.55 -1.25 -15.69
CA ARG A 159 -12.33 -1.50 -14.90
C ARG A 159 -11.11 -1.73 -15.79
N GLN A 160 -11.27 -2.47 -16.89
CA GLN A 160 -10.23 -2.68 -17.90
C GLN A 160 -9.69 -1.34 -18.41
N THR A 161 -10.58 -0.46 -18.83
CA THR A 161 -10.19 0.85 -19.37
C THR A 161 -9.48 1.70 -18.33
N ALA A 162 -9.99 1.73 -17.08
CA ALA A 162 -9.35 2.44 -15.97
C ALA A 162 -7.94 1.91 -15.69
N VAL A 163 -7.77 0.59 -15.63
CA VAL A 163 -6.47 -0.04 -15.35
C VAL A 163 -5.47 0.20 -16.48
N ILE A 164 -5.90 0.12 -17.74
CA ILE A 164 -5.05 0.44 -18.90
C ILE A 164 -4.52 1.86 -18.82
N ILE A 165 -5.39 2.83 -18.51
CA ILE A 165 -5.00 4.23 -18.38
C ILE A 165 -4.07 4.44 -17.19
N LEU A 166 -4.35 3.79 -16.05
CA LEU A 166 -3.49 3.86 -14.87
C LEU A 166 -2.10 3.30 -15.15
N LEU A 167 -2.01 2.12 -15.80
CA LEU A 167 -0.73 1.52 -16.19
C LEU A 167 0.07 2.44 -17.11
N ASN A 168 -0.59 3.05 -18.10
CA ASN A 168 0.05 4.05 -18.96
C ASN A 168 0.63 5.22 -18.15
N GLN A 169 -0.12 5.78 -17.20
CA GLN A 169 0.31 6.96 -16.45
C GLN A 169 1.44 6.70 -15.45
N ILE A 170 1.55 5.47 -14.95
CA ILE A 170 2.69 5.07 -14.12
C ILE A 170 3.92 4.63 -14.93
N GLY A 171 3.84 4.64 -16.28
CA GLY A 171 4.94 4.32 -17.17
C GLY A 171 5.10 2.83 -17.51
N CYS A 172 4.10 2.01 -17.19
CA CYS A 172 4.06 0.60 -17.60
C CYS A 172 3.49 0.47 -19.02
N TYR A 173 3.85 -0.60 -19.74
CA TYR A 173 3.15 -1.02 -20.94
C TYR A 173 1.76 -1.54 -20.58
N VAL A 174 0.86 -1.61 -21.55
CA VAL A 174 -0.57 -1.87 -21.34
C VAL A 174 -1.05 -3.14 -22.02
N PRO A 175 -2.03 -3.85 -21.43
CA PRO A 175 -2.64 -5.06 -21.99
C PRO A 175 -3.58 -4.72 -23.16
N ALA A 176 -3.02 -4.35 -24.29
CA ALA A 176 -3.74 -4.05 -25.54
C ALA A 176 -2.82 -4.34 -26.73
N ASP A 177 -3.37 -4.58 -27.93
CA ASP A 177 -2.56 -4.73 -29.13
C ASP A 177 -1.97 -3.40 -29.57
N LYS A 178 -2.76 -2.33 -29.44
CA LYS A 178 -2.34 -0.96 -29.74
C LYS A 178 -3.13 0.01 -28.87
N SER A 179 -2.46 1.10 -28.46
CA SER A 179 -3.15 2.16 -27.74
C SER A 179 -2.54 3.53 -27.99
N THR A 180 -3.43 4.56 -28.02
CA THR A 180 -3.05 5.97 -27.97
C THR A 180 -3.86 6.63 -26.85
N LEU A 181 -3.17 7.10 -25.82
CA LEU A 181 -3.78 7.52 -24.57
C LEU A 181 -3.39 8.96 -24.22
N GLY A 182 -4.39 9.76 -23.88
CA GLY A 182 -4.20 11.09 -23.29
C GLY A 182 -3.67 11.00 -21.86
N ILE A 183 -3.28 12.13 -21.31
CA ILE A 183 -2.87 12.28 -19.91
C ILE A 183 -4.07 12.82 -19.13
N PHE A 184 -4.41 12.14 -18.05
CA PHE A 184 -5.49 12.50 -17.16
C PHE A 184 -4.93 13.03 -15.84
N ASP A 185 -5.48 14.10 -15.32
CA ASP A 185 -5.09 14.68 -14.04
C ASP A 185 -5.61 13.87 -12.85
N LYS A 186 -6.81 13.29 -12.99
CA LYS A 186 -7.45 12.46 -11.98
C LYS A 186 -8.26 11.34 -12.65
N ILE A 187 -8.35 10.21 -11.95
CA ILE A 187 -9.24 9.11 -12.32
C ILE A 187 -10.23 8.93 -11.17
N PHE A 188 -11.50 9.17 -11.45
CA PHE A 188 -12.58 8.95 -10.51
C PHE A 188 -13.31 7.67 -10.88
N THR A 189 -13.49 6.79 -9.93
CA THR A 189 -14.23 5.55 -10.12
C THR A 189 -15.32 5.41 -9.07
N ARG A 190 -16.53 5.15 -9.53
CA ARG A 190 -17.64 4.68 -8.70
C ARG A 190 -18.09 3.34 -9.27
N ILE A 191 -17.53 2.24 -8.74
CA ILE A 191 -17.72 0.89 -9.26
C ILE A 191 -18.14 -0.02 -8.12
N GLY A 192 -19.41 -0.43 -8.11
CA GLY A 192 -19.99 -1.36 -7.14
C GLY A 192 -20.14 -0.76 -5.74
N ALA A 193 -21.08 -1.25 -4.97
CA ALA A 193 -21.16 -0.99 -3.53
C ALA A 193 -20.30 -2.03 -2.82
N SER A 194 -19.20 -1.63 -2.22
CA SER A 194 -18.68 -2.37 -1.07
C SER A 194 -19.45 -1.87 0.14
N ASP A 195 -20.20 -2.76 0.79
CA ASP A 195 -20.79 -2.47 2.09
C ASP A 195 -19.64 -2.25 3.08
N ASP A 196 -19.19 -1.01 3.18
CA ASP A 196 -18.25 -0.65 4.23
C ASP A 196 -19.01 -0.38 5.53
N LEU A 197 -19.36 -1.49 6.19
CA LEU A 197 -20.03 -1.49 7.48
C LEU A 197 -19.23 -0.76 8.57
N SER A 198 -17.96 -0.49 8.32
CA SER A 198 -17.06 0.15 9.29
C SER A 198 -17.37 1.63 9.51
N LEU A 199 -17.94 2.30 8.51
CA LEU A 199 -18.29 3.74 8.58
C LEU A 199 -19.73 4.02 9.05
N GLY A 200 -20.57 2.98 9.22
CA GLY A 200 -21.96 3.14 9.65
C GLY A 200 -22.84 3.95 8.68
N LEU A 201 -22.37 4.19 7.45
CA LEU A 201 -23.11 4.87 6.41
C LEU A 201 -23.92 3.87 5.57
N SER A 202 -25.13 4.27 5.14
CA SER A 202 -25.86 3.46 4.16
C SER A 202 -25.11 3.46 2.82
N THR A 203 -25.27 2.39 2.04
CA THR A 203 -24.70 2.27 0.68
C THR A 203 -25.04 3.47 -0.20
N PHE A 204 -26.29 3.99 -0.06
CA PHE A 204 -26.73 5.19 -0.76
C PHE A 204 -25.96 6.46 -0.33
N MET A 205 -25.72 6.62 0.98
CA MET A 205 -24.96 7.78 1.45
C MET A 205 -23.51 7.77 0.97
N THR A 206 -22.87 6.62 1.01
CA THR A 206 -21.51 6.44 0.46
C THR A 206 -21.49 6.80 -1.04
N GLU A 207 -22.47 6.32 -1.79
CA GLU A 207 -22.62 6.64 -3.22
C GLU A 207 -22.77 8.14 -3.46
N MET A 208 -23.57 8.83 -2.65
CA MET A 208 -23.75 10.28 -2.78
C MET A 208 -22.50 11.08 -2.42
N VAL A 209 -21.75 10.66 -1.41
CA VAL A 209 -20.48 11.30 -1.03
C VAL A 209 -19.44 11.16 -2.16
N GLU A 210 -19.29 9.96 -2.73
CA GLU A 210 -18.37 9.73 -3.85
C GLU A 210 -18.79 10.53 -5.09
N THR A 211 -20.09 10.56 -5.41
CA THR A 211 -20.63 11.33 -6.52
C THR A 211 -20.43 12.83 -6.32
N SER A 212 -20.66 13.34 -5.12
CA SER A 212 -20.42 14.73 -4.77
C SER A 212 -18.94 15.10 -4.95
N ARG A 213 -18.03 14.21 -4.58
CA ARG A 213 -16.60 14.41 -4.81
C ARG A 213 -16.26 14.52 -6.29
N ILE A 214 -16.83 13.64 -7.13
CA ILE A 214 -16.64 13.71 -8.59
C ILE A 214 -17.11 15.05 -9.13
N ILE A 215 -18.32 15.49 -8.77
CA ILE A 215 -18.91 16.76 -9.25
C ILE A 215 -18.05 17.98 -8.85
N ASN A 216 -17.47 17.96 -7.65
CA ASN A 216 -16.73 19.10 -7.11
C ASN A 216 -15.24 19.11 -7.52
N GLU A 217 -14.63 17.96 -7.76
CA GLU A 217 -13.18 17.85 -7.97
C GLU A 217 -12.78 17.46 -9.39
N ALA A 218 -13.69 16.94 -10.22
CA ALA A 218 -13.36 16.56 -11.59
C ALA A 218 -13.15 17.81 -12.46
N SER A 219 -12.13 17.74 -13.28
CA SER A 219 -11.79 18.74 -14.29
C SER A 219 -12.12 18.21 -15.69
N GLU A 220 -12.04 19.07 -16.67
CA GLU A 220 -12.15 18.67 -18.09
C GLU A 220 -11.10 17.62 -18.50
N SER A 221 -9.98 17.54 -17.80
CA SER A 221 -8.89 16.59 -18.05
C SER A 221 -8.98 15.31 -17.21
N SER A 222 -10.05 15.15 -16.44
CA SER A 222 -10.27 13.95 -15.61
C SER A 222 -10.90 12.81 -16.43
N LEU A 223 -10.71 11.58 -15.93
CA LEU A 223 -11.47 10.40 -16.34
C LEU A 223 -12.48 10.05 -15.26
N VAL A 224 -13.75 9.91 -15.65
CA VAL A 224 -14.83 9.52 -14.75
C VAL A 224 -15.40 8.16 -15.17
N ILE A 225 -15.52 7.24 -14.22
CA ILE A 225 -16.08 5.91 -14.44
C ILE A 225 -17.18 5.68 -13.41
N LEU A 226 -18.41 5.52 -13.89
CA LEU A 226 -19.60 5.32 -13.08
C LEU A 226 -20.25 3.98 -13.44
N ASP A 227 -20.43 3.13 -12.46
CA ASP A 227 -21.08 1.83 -12.60
C ASP A 227 -22.32 1.77 -11.72
N GLU A 228 -23.48 1.78 -12.37
CA GLU A 228 -24.80 1.60 -11.74
C GLU A 228 -25.14 2.66 -10.67
N LEU A 229 -24.93 3.94 -10.98
CA LEU A 229 -25.29 5.06 -10.10
C LEU A 229 -26.80 5.10 -9.83
N GLY A 230 -27.19 5.36 -8.58
CA GLY A 230 -28.60 5.47 -8.15
C GLY A 230 -29.21 4.14 -7.69
N ARG A 231 -28.43 3.11 -7.47
CA ARG A 231 -28.92 1.78 -7.08
C ARG A 231 -29.40 1.69 -5.62
N GLY A 232 -28.94 2.60 -4.78
CA GLY A 232 -29.23 2.61 -3.34
C GLY A 232 -30.58 3.24 -2.95
N THR A 233 -31.43 3.64 -3.93
CA THR A 233 -32.72 4.29 -3.69
C THR A 233 -33.81 3.73 -4.60
N SER A 234 -35.00 4.38 -4.62
CA SER A 234 -36.08 4.00 -5.56
C SER A 234 -35.65 4.14 -7.02
N SER A 235 -36.23 3.36 -7.92
CA SER A 235 -35.85 3.39 -9.34
C SER A 235 -36.03 4.76 -9.97
N GLU A 236 -37.07 5.50 -9.57
CA GLU A 236 -37.36 6.83 -10.11
C GLU A 236 -36.36 7.88 -9.59
N ASP A 237 -36.09 7.90 -8.30
CA ASP A 237 -35.11 8.80 -7.71
C ASP A 237 -33.69 8.47 -8.20
N GLY A 238 -33.36 7.19 -8.28
CA GLY A 238 -32.06 6.73 -8.78
C GLY A 238 -31.82 7.16 -10.21
N PHE A 239 -32.83 7.04 -11.09
CA PHE A 239 -32.75 7.54 -12.47
C PHE A 239 -32.57 9.05 -12.51
N ALA A 240 -33.35 9.81 -11.74
CA ALA A 240 -33.26 11.27 -11.71
C ALA A 240 -31.87 11.75 -11.27
N ILE A 241 -31.27 11.10 -10.25
CA ILE A 241 -29.92 11.40 -9.78
C ILE A 241 -28.89 11.05 -10.86
N ALA A 242 -28.95 9.84 -11.41
CA ALA A 242 -28.02 9.38 -12.44
C ALA A 242 -28.03 10.28 -13.67
N PHE A 243 -29.23 10.67 -14.14
CA PHE A 243 -29.41 11.56 -15.26
C PHE A 243 -28.85 12.96 -14.98
N SER A 244 -29.17 13.54 -13.82
CA SER A 244 -28.72 14.89 -13.44
C SER A 244 -27.19 14.96 -13.31
N VAL A 245 -26.57 13.92 -12.74
CA VAL A 245 -25.10 13.81 -12.62
C VAL A 245 -24.47 13.72 -14.01
N LEU A 246 -25.01 12.87 -14.89
CA LEU A 246 -24.49 12.70 -16.23
C LEU A 246 -24.64 13.98 -17.05
N GLU A 247 -25.80 14.65 -16.97
CA GLU A 247 -26.04 15.94 -17.65
C GLU A 247 -25.05 17.00 -17.15
N TYR A 248 -24.82 17.09 -15.84
CA TYR A 248 -23.85 18.02 -15.28
C TYR A 248 -22.43 17.76 -15.78
N ILE A 249 -22.01 16.49 -15.81
CA ILE A 249 -20.71 16.12 -16.37
C ILE A 249 -20.62 16.50 -17.85
N ALA A 250 -21.65 16.21 -18.63
CA ALA A 250 -21.68 16.49 -20.06
C ALA A 250 -21.61 17.99 -20.39
N ILE A 251 -22.35 18.82 -19.65
CA ILE A 251 -22.51 20.24 -19.98
C ILE A 251 -21.44 21.10 -19.29
N LYS A 252 -21.12 20.78 -18.02
CA LYS A 252 -20.26 21.63 -17.20
C LYS A 252 -18.82 21.15 -17.12
N ILE A 253 -18.58 19.87 -16.82
CA ILE A 253 -17.23 19.34 -16.62
C ILE A 253 -16.59 18.97 -17.94
N LYS A 254 -17.31 18.31 -18.85
CA LYS A 254 -16.87 17.90 -20.20
C LYS A 254 -15.66 16.96 -20.21
N CYS A 255 -15.51 16.17 -19.16
CA CYS A 255 -14.46 15.16 -19.07
C CYS A 255 -14.84 13.87 -19.82
N ILE A 256 -13.85 13.01 -20.08
CA ILE A 256 -14.13 11.68 -20.61
C ILE A 256 -14.80 10.84 -19.53
N THR A 257 -15.97 10.28 -19.87
CA THR A 257 -16.83 9.56 -18.93
C THR A 257 -17.33 8.24 -19.49
N LEU A 258 -17.13 7.17 -18.75
CA LEU A 258 -17.70 5.86 -19.01
C LEU A 258 -18.80 5.61 -17.96
N PHE A 259 -20.02 5.45 -18.42
CA PHE A 259 -21.19 5.29 -17.55
C PHE A 259 -21.94 3.99 -17.89
N ALA A 260 -21.90 3.02 -16.97
CA ALA A 260 -22.72 1.82 -17.07
C ALA A 260 -24.00 1.98 -16.25
N THR A 261 -25.12 1.61 -16.85
CA THR A 261 -26.43 1.71 -16.19
C THR A 261 -27.36 0.58 -16.62
N HIS A 262 -28.35 0.30 -15.77
CA HIS A 262 -29.48 -0.56 -16.08
C HIS A 262 -30.75 0.20 -16.47
N TYR A 263 -30.75 1.51 -16.33
CA TYR A 263 -31.81 2.37 -16.81
C TYR A 263 -31.88 2.38 -18.33
N LYS A 264 -33.09 2.38 -18.89
CA LYS A 264 -33.35 2.39 -20.33
C LYS A 264 -33.95 3.71 -20.76
#